data_8d2843bcbf532c934c740567129b1d1b
#
_entry.id   8d2843bcbf532c934c740567129b1d1b
#
_cell.length_a   1.000
_cell.length_b   1.000
_cell.length_c   1.000
_cell.angle_alpha   90.00
_cell.angle_beta   90.00
_cell.angle_gamma   90.00
#
_symmetry.space_group_name_H-M   'P 1'
#
loop_
_entity.id
_entity.type
_entity.pdbx_description
1 polymer ?
#
loop_
_entity_poly.entity_id
_entity_poly.type
_entity_poly.pdbx_seq_one_letter_code
_entity_poly.pdbx_strand_id
1 'polypeptide(L)'
;MAQHATQTTCPYCGVGCGVLAAPQADGVVAIKGDPAHPANLGRLCSKGSALGETVGLDNRLLYPQINGKRVDWDTVLDHVSDKLKNIIDEHGPDSVAFYVSGQILTEDYYMANKLMKGFIGSGNIETNSRLCMSSAVAAHKRAFGSDTVPCSYEDLEQTDLLVIVGSNTAWCHPVLFQRITQAKQNRPNMKVVVIDPRKTATCDIADLHLPLRPGADAFLFNGLLNYLKQHDCVDWHYLEQHVEGFASSLDSASKTAANIPQVARQTELSEEDVAKFYQLFASTEKTITLFSQGVNQSTSGTDKCNAIINCHLATGRIGKVGMGPFSITGQPNAMGGREVGGLSNQLAAHMEIDKPEHHERLSRFWNTDRLTKTAGHKTIEMFQAIERGDIKAVWIVATNPVVSIPDADQIKRALTQCELVIVS
;
A
#
# COMPACT_ATOMS: atom_id res chain seq x y z
N MET A 1 35.00 -23.79 5.80
CA MET A 1 33.73 -23.88 6.55
C MET A 1 32.66 -23.32 5.65
N ALA A 2 31.63 -24.08 5.35
CA ALA A 2 30.48 -23.55 4.59
C ALA A 2 29.87 -22.43 5.43
N GLN A 3 29.99 -21.17 4.97
CA GLN A 3 29.35 -20.05 5.62
C GLN A 3 27.84 -20.25 5.53
N HIS A 4 27.16 -20.31 6.67
CA HIS A 4 25.72 -20.43 6.72
C HIS A 4 25.09 -19.20 6.10
N ALA A 5 24.28 -19.38 5.07
CA ALA A 5 23.47 -18.30 4.51
C ALA A 5 22.37 -17.91 5.52
N THR A 6 22.19 -16.62 5.73
CA THR A 6 21.10 -16.07 6.54
C THR A 6 19.88 -15.89 5.67
N GLN A 7 18.73 -16.41 6.10
CA GLN A 7 17.43 -16.12 5.48
C GLN A 7 16.95 -14.75 5.90
N THR A 8 16.55 -13.94 4.92
CA THR A 8 16.00 -12.59 5.15
C THR A 8 15.06 -12.19 4.03
N THR A 9 14.45 -11.02 4.13
CA THR A 9 13.50 -10.50 3.15
C THR A 9 14.13 -9.37 2.35
N CYS A 10 13.87 -9.34 1.04
CA CYS A 10 14.29 -8.27 0.14
C CYS A 10 13.55 -6.96 0.50
N PRO A 11 14.26 -5.82 0.70
CA PRO A 11 13.66 -4.57 1.17
C PRO A 11 13.10 -3.68 0.06
N TYR A 12 13.08 -4.10 -1.22
CA TYR A 12 12.82 -3.18 -2.33
C TYR A 12 11.35 -2.96 -2.68
N CYS A 13 10.51 -3.99 -2.66
CA CYS A 13 9.10 -3.82 -3.05
C CYS A 13 8.17 -4.77 -2.31
N GLY A 14 6.87 -4.51 -2.48
CA GLY A 14 5.79 -5.24 -1.82
C GLY A 14 5.63 -6.72 -2.20
N VAL A 15 6.43 -7.25 -3.12
CA VAL A 15 6.45 -8.72 -3.36
C VAL A 15 6.95 -9.47 -2.13
N GLY A 16 7.90 -8.89 -1.36
CA GLY A 16 8.42 -9.52 -0.15
C GLY A 16 9.23 -10.79 -0.42
N CYS A 17 10.10 -10.76 -1.44
CA CYS A 17 10.92 -11.91 -1.81
C CYS A 17 11.83 -12.37 -0.68
N GLY A 18 11.85 -13.68 -0.39
CA GLY A 18 12.85 -14.29 0.48
C GLY A 18 14.21 -14.39 -0.22
N VAL A 19 15.26 -14.04 0.50
CA VAL A 19 16.65 -14.11 0.04
C VAL A 19 17.53 -14.87 1.02
N LEU A 20 18.53 -15.55 0.47
CA LEU A 20 19.64 -16.19 1.20
C LEU A 20 20.86 -15.29 1.06
N ALA A 21 21.29 -14.68 2.14
CA ALA A 21 22.46 -13.79 2.21
C ALA A 21 23.66 -14.55 2.82
N ALA A 22 24.72 -14.72 2.06
CA ALA A 22 25.92 -15.44 2.48
C ALA A 22 27.15 -14.51 2.46
N PRO A 23 27.67 -14.07 3.62
CA PRO A 23 28.92 -13.31 3.68
C PRO A 23 30.07 -14.11 3.06
N GLN A 24 30.93 -13.47 2.28
CA GLN A 24 32.12 -14.05 1.69
C GLN A 24 33.38 -13.58 2.42
N ALA A 25 34.50 -14.28 2.21
CA ALA A 25 35.77 -13.96 2.88
C ALA A 25 36.34 -12.56 2.51
N ASP A 26 35.97 -12.05 1.35
CA ASP A 26 36.34 -10.73 0.81
C ASP A 26 35.45 -9.57 1.29
N GLY A 27 34.49 -9.87 2.18
CA GLY A 27 33.51 -8.90 2.67
C GLY A 27 32.31 -8.67 1.76
N VAL A 28 32.24 -9.31 0.61
CA VAL A 28 31.06 -9.31 -0.28
C VAL A 28 29.97 -10.19 0.32
N VAL A 29 28.72 -9.82 0.11
CA VAL A 29 27.57 -10.65 0.49
C VAL A 29 26.93 -11.22 -0.78
N ALA A 30 27.07 -12.55 -0.96
CA ALA A 30 26.42 -13.24 -2.05
C ALA A 30 24.91 -13.39 -1.76
N ILE A 31 24.07 -13.03 -2.73
CA ILE A 31 22.62 -13.09 -2.62
C ILE A 31 22.06 -14.13 -3.58
N LYS A 32 21.17 -14.98 -3.06
CA LYS A 32 20.34 -15.91 -3.86
C LYS A 32 18.88 -15.82 -3.41
N GLY A 33 17.94 -16.09 -4.32
CA GLY A 33 16.54 -16.25 -3.94
C GLY A 33 16.34 -17.48 -3.07
N ASP A 34 15.51 -17.37 -2.04
CA ASP A 34 15.16 -18.49 -1.19
C ASP A 34 14.10 -19.37 -1.90
N PRO A 35 14.43 -20.63 -2.30
CA PRO A 35 13.50 -21.50 -3.00
C PRO A 35 12.31 -21.97 -2.13
N ALA A 36 12.45 -21.89 -0.81
CA ALA A 36 11.40 -22.28 0.13
C ALA A 36 10.45 -21.11 0.47
N HIS A 37 10.80 -19.90 0.10
CA HIS A 37 9.98 -18.73 0.44
C HIS A 37 8.76 -18.61 -0.49
N PRO A 38 7.51 -18.51 0.06
CA PRO A 38 6.28 -18.61 -0.73
C PRO A 38 6.08 -17.43 -1.70
N ALA A 39 6.62 -16.24 -1.41
CA ALA A 39 6.45 -15.08 -2.28
C ALA A 39 7.16 -15.22 -3.62
N ASN A 40 8.39 -15.76 -3.65
CA ASN A 40 9.24 -15.74 -4.83
C ASN A 40 9.71 -17.12 -5.33
N LEU A 41 9.61 -18.18 -4.52
CA LEU A 41 10.01 -19.53 -4.90
C LEU A 41 11.40 -19.58 -5.57
N GLY A 42 12.37 -18.90 -4.97
CA GLY A 42 13.75 -18.77 -5.46
C GLY A 42 13.99 -17.73 -6.56
N ARG A 43 12.95 -17.10 -7.11
CA ARG A 43 13.09 -16.06 -8.15
C ARG A 43 13.58 -14.76 -7.56
N LEU A 44 14.36 -14.01 -8.34
CA LEU A 44 14.75 -12.61 -8.04
C LEU A 44 14.61 -11.76 -9.31
N CYS A 45 14.46 -10.47 -9.09
CA CYS A 45 14.61 -9.45 -10.14
C CYS A 45 16.02 -8.85 -10.09
N SER A 46 16.35 -7.97 -11.05
CA SER A 46 17.67 -7.31 -11.10
C SER A 46 18.05 -6.59 -9.80
N LYS A 47 17.11 -5.89 -9.15
CA LYS A 47 17.35 -5.24 -7.86
C LYS A 47 17.62 -6.24 -6.74
N GLY A 48 16.83 -7.29 -6.65
CA GLY A 48 17.01 -8.33 -5.65
C GLY A 48 18.31 -9.09 -5.81
N SER A 49 18.74 -9.35 -7.04
CA SER A 49 20.04 -10.01 -7.33
C SER A 49 21.24 -9.13 -6.97
N ALA A 50 21.11 -7.80 -7.12
CA ALA A 50 22.15 -6.82 -6.78
C ALA A 50 22.13 -6.37 -5.30
N LEU A 51 21.25 -6.95 -4.46
CA LEU A 51 21.09 -6.51 -3.07
C LEU A 51 22.40 -6.58 -2.27
N GLY A 52 23.29 -7.54 -2.55
CA GLY A 52 24.58 -7.67 -1.90
C GLY A 52 25.50 -6.46 -2.09
N GLU A 53 25.38 -5.73 -3.20
CA GLU A 53 26.14 -4.53 -3.50
C GLU A 53 25.80 -3.35 -2.57
N THR A 54 24.64 -3.41 -1.90
CA THR A 54 24.15 -2.34 -1.01
C THR A 54 24.64 -2.49 0.44
N VAL A 55 25.33 -3.56 0.78
CA VAL A 55 25.80 -3.83 2.14
C VAL A 55 27.07 -3.05 2.50
N GLY A 56 27.81 -2.57 1.50
CA GLY A 56 29.02 -1.77 1.69
C GLY A 56 28.75 -0.48 2.47
N LEU A 57 29.82 0.07 3.06
CA LEU A 57 29.77 1.29 3.89
C LEU A 57 30.01 2.57 3.08
N ASP A 58 30.35 2.46 1.81
CA ASP A 58 30.62 3.61 0.94
C ASP A 58 29.36 4.46 0.77
N ASN A 59 29.53 5.76 0.85
CA ASN A 59 28.45 6.75 0.74
C ASN A 59 27.35 6.64 1.81
N ARG A 60 27.62 5.98 2.95
CA ARG A 60 26.71 5.91 4.10
C ARG A 60 27.12 6.93 5.17
N LEU A 61 26.11 7.52 5.82
CA LEU A 61 26.30 8.28 7.05
C LEU A 61 26.55 7.28 8.20
N LEU A 62 27.80 7.13 8.62
CA LEU A 62 28.21 6.12 9.61
C LEU A 62 28.14 6.61 11.06
N TYR A 63 28.04 7.91 11.26
CA TYR A 63 28.07 8.53 12.59
C TYR A 63 27.03 9.63 12.68
N PRO A 64 26.41 9.81 13.86
CA PRO A 64 25.46 10.89 14.05
C PRO A 64 26.12 12.26 13.92
N GLN A 65 25.31 13.24 13.53
CA GLN A 65 25.73 14.62 13.36
C GLN A 65 24.72 15.59 13.98
N ILE A 66 25.21 16.66 14.59
CA ILE A 66 24.40 17.82 15.00
C ILE A 66 24.92 19.03 14.23
N ASN A 67 24.05 19.66 13.44
CA ASN A 67 24.40 20.83 12.60
C ASN A 67 25.63 20.56 11.71
N GLY A 68 25.68 19.36 11.09
CA GLY A 68 26.77 18.93 10.21
C GLY A 68 28.09 18.53 10.90
N LYS A 69 28.14 18.56 12.23
CA LYS A 69 29.31 18.14 13.01
C LYS A 69 29.09 16.76 13.58
N ARG A 70 30.05 15.84 13.35
CA ARG A 70 30.06 14.51 13.93
C ARG A 70 30.08 14.57 15.45
N VAL A 71 29.23 13.77 16.09
CA VAL A 71 29.18 13.55 17.54
C VAL A 71 29.10 12.05 17.84
N ASP A 72 29.22 11.66 19.10
CA ASP A 72 28.94 10.29 19.55
C ASP A 72 27.43 10.07 19.75
N TRP A 73 27.05 8.81 19.94
CA TRP A 73 25.64 8.43 20.08
C TRP A 73 25.01 8.97 21.36
N ASP A 74 25.72 8.97 22.48
CA ASP A 74 25.16 9.47 23.74
C ASP A 74 24.88 10.97 23.64
N THR A 75 25.81 11.74 23.07
CA THR A 75 25.62 13.18 22.84
C THR A 75 24.40 13.48 21.94
N VAL A 76 24.19 12.72 20.84
CA VAL A 76 23.04 13.01 19.97
C VAL A 76 21.74 12.57 20.60
N LEU A 77 21.70 11.46 21.33
CA LEU A 77 20.50 10.98 22.00
C LEU A 77 20.07 11.91 23.13
N ASP A 78 21.00 12.40 23.93
CA ASP A 78 20.73 13.42 24.95
C ASP A 78 20.20 14.71 24.31
N HIS A 79 20.87 15.19 23.25
CA HIS A 79 20.43 16.39 22.53
C HIS A 79 19.01 16.25 21.97
N VAL A 80 18.69 15.13 21.33
CA VAL A 80 17.35 14.87 20.75
C VAL A 80 16.30 14.76 21.85
N SER A 81 16.59 14.00 22.93
CA SER A 81 15.63 13.82 24.02
C SER A 81 15.34 15.12 24.76
N ASP A 82 16.35 15.92 25.05
CA ASP A 82 16.20 17.22 25.72
C ASP A 82 15.42 18.21 24.85
N LYS A 83 15.74 18.27 23.56
CA LYS A 83 15.01 19.15 22.62
C LYS A 83 13.56 18.75 22.48
N LEU A 84 13.26 17.47 22.27
CA LEU A 84 11.89 16.97 22.19
C LEU A 84 11.12 17.23 23.48
N LYS A 85 11.76 16.94 24.64
CA LYS A 85 11.14 17.18 25.96
C LYS A 85 10.81 18.67 26.15
N ASN A 86 11.73 19.57 25.85
CA ASN A 86 11.51 21.01 26.03
C ASN A 86 10.36 21.51 25.12
N ILE A 87 10.31 21.05 23.85
CA ILE A 87 9.24 21.41 22.93
C ILE A 87 7.89 20.89 23.43
N ILE A 88 7.84 19.66 23.94
CA ILE A 88 6.61 19.07 24.50
C ILE A 88 6.17 19.80 25.77
N ASP A 89 7.10 20.13 26.66
CA ASP A 89 6.81 20.84 27.92
C ASP A 89 6.28 22.27 27.66
N GLU A 90 6.76 22.94 26.61
CA GLU A 90 6.34 24.32 26.25
C GLU A 90 5.07 24.36 25.39
N HIS A 91 4.94 23.46 24.42
CA HIS A 91 3.91 23.52 23.37
C HIS A 91 2.92 22.36 23.38
N GLY A 92 3.11 21.38 24.27
CA GLY A 92 2.27 20.18 24.37
C GLY A 92 2.68 19.06 23.39
N PRO A 93 2.08 17.87 23.53
CA PRO A 93 2.48 16.66 22.79
C PRO A 93 2.23 16.75 21.28
N ASP A 94 1.23 17.52 20.84
CA ASP A 94 0.89 17.64 19.42
C ASP A 94 1.85 18.57 18.64
N SER A 95 2.79 19.22 19.32
CA SER A 95 3.87 20.01 18.70
C SER A 95 4.99 19.17 18.09
N VAL A 96 4.95 17.84 18.25
CA VAL A 96 5.92 16.89 17.71
C VAL A 96 5.25 15.95 16.71
N ALA A 97 5.97 15.59 15.64
CA ALA A 97 5.51 14.64 14.64
C ALA A 97 6.60 13.63 14.25
N PHE A 98 6.18 12.42 13.88
CA PHE A 98 7.04 11.41 13.24
C PHE A 98 6.53 11.16 11.83
N TYR A 99 7.43 11.26 10.84
CA TYR A 99 7.13 10.91 9.45
C TYR A 99 7.99 9.70 9.05
N VAL A 100 7.38 8.53 9.10
CA VAL A 100 8.06 7.25 8.87
C VAL A 100 7.81 6.72 7.45
N SER A 101 8.36 5.56 7.12
CA SER A 101 8.36 5.00 5.77
C SER A 101 7.76 3.59 5.73
N GLY A 102 7.08 3.24 4.65
CA GLY A 102 6.68 1.86 4.31
C GLY A 102 7.85 0.91 4.01
N GLN A 103 9.09 1.32 4.32
CA GLN A 103 10.33 0.60 4.05
C GLN A 103 11.15 0.30 5.31
N ILE A 104 10.61 0.56 6.49
CA ILE A 104 11.23 0.17 7.77
C ILE A 104 10.68 -1.17 8.26
N LEU A 105 11.37 -1.78 9.20
CA LEU A 105 10.94 -3.03 9.82
C LEU A 105 9.64 -2.82 10.61
N THR A 106 8.86 -3.88 10.79
CA THR A 106 7.63 -3.83 11.59
C THR A 106 7.92 -3.44 13.03
N GLU A 107 9.04 -3.88 13.58
CA GLU A 107 9.54 -3.53 14.91
C GLU A 107 9.85 -2.04 15.03
N ASP A 108 10.47 -1.43 14.01
CA ASP A 108 10.75 0.02 13.99
C ASP A 108 9.46 0.83 13.98
N TYR A 109 8.49 0.43 13.15
CA TYR A 109 7.15 1.02 13.15
C TYR A 109 6.48 0.90 14.52
N TYR A 110 6.55 -0.29 15.11
CA TYR A 110 5.93 -0.54 16.41
C TYR A 110 6.53 0.36 17.50
N MET A 111 7.86 0.48 17.55
CA MET A 111 8.55 1.32 18.53
C MET A 111 8.24 2.80 18.31
N ALA A 112 8.28 3.29 17.07
CA ALA A 112 7.93 4.67 16.75
C ALA A 112 6.48 4.99 17.12
N ASN A 113 5.55 4.10 16.77
CA ASN A 113 4.13 4.26 17.08
C ASN A 113 3.86 4.22 18.60
N LYS A 114 4.47 3.29 19.31
CA LYS A 114 4.37 3.16 20.76
C LYS A 114 4.90 4.41 21.47
N LEU A 115 6.08 4.90 21.05
CA LEU A 115 6.67 6.13 21.61
C LEU A 115 5.74 7.32 21.38
N MET A 116 5.31 7.53 20.12
CA MET A 116 4.52 8.70 19.75
C MET A 116 3.14 8.68 20.39
N LYS A 117 2.37 7.61 20.22
CA LYS A 117 0.98 7.54 20.71
C LYS A 117 0.86 7.20 22.18
N GLY A 118 1.76 6.33 22.67
CA GLY A 118 1.66 5.79 24.03
C GLY A 118 2.38 6.59 25.09
N PHE A 119 3.49 7.25 24.76
CA PHE A 119 4.36 7.91 25.73
C PHE A 119 4.49 9.42 25.52
N ILE A 120 4.59 9.91 24.30
CA ILE A 120 4.46 11.34 23.99
C ILE A 120 2.99 11.75 24.11
N GLY A 121 2.06 10.91 23.67
CA GLY A 121 0.63 11.14 23.79
C GLY A 121 0.02 11.90 22.63
N SER A 122 0.64 11.84 21.44
CA SER A 122 0.14 12.49 20.21
C SER A 122 -0.17 11.46 19.12
N GLY A 123 -1.18 11.77 18.29
CA GLY A 123 -1.51 11.01 17.09
C GLY A 123 -0.62 11.35 15.88
N ASN A 124 0.30 12.29 15.98
CA ASN A 124 1.09 12.84 14.87
C ASN A 124 2.22 11.89 14.41
N ILE A 125 1.89 10.63 14.14
CA ILE A 125 2.76 9.71 13.40
C ILE A 125 2.10 9.34 12.08
N GLU A 126 2.81 9.54 10.96
CA GLU A 126 2.29 9.26 9.62
C GLU A 126 3.39 8.69 8.73
N THR A 127 3.02 8.10 7.62
CA THR A 127 3.92 7.39 6.72
C THR A 127 3.66 7.75 5.25
N ASN A 128 4.68 7.64 4.42
CA ASN A 128 4.54 7.80 2.97
C ASN A 128 3.57 6.77 2.33
N SER A 129 3.26 5.68 3.04
CA SER A 129 2.22 4.71 2.63
C SER A 129 0.81 5.33 2.56
N ARG A 130 0.57 6.44 3.26
CA ARG A 130 -0.68 7.23 3.15
C ARG A 130 -0.96 7.64 1.72
N LEU A 131 0.04 8.15 1.01
CA LEU A 131 -0.09 8.61 -0.37
C LEU A 131 0.03 7.47 -1.39
N CYS A 132 0.41 6.27 -0.96
CA CYS A 132 0.58 5.11 -1.81
C CYS A 132 -0.75 4.36 -2.03
N MET A 133 -1.38 3.86 -0.96
CA MET A 133 -2.50 2.93 -1.07
C MET A 133 -3.60 3.09 -0.01
N SER A 134 -3.69 4.20 0.69
CA SER A 134 -4.74 4.40 1.70
C SER A 134 -6.16 4.39 1.11
N SER A 135 -6.31 4.66 -0.19
CA SER A 135 -7.59 4.49 -0.89
C SER A 135 -8.07 3.04 -0.87
N ALA A 136 -7.19 2.07 -1.12
CA ALA A 136 -7.54 0.65 -1.01
C ALA A 136 -7.87 0.26 0.43
N VAL A 137 -7.10 0.75 1.43
CA VAL A 137 -7.39 0.53 2.85
C VAL A 137 -8.80 1.03 3.21
N ALA A 138 -9.14 2.25 2.80
CA ALA A 138 -10.45 2.83 3.04
C ALA A 138 -11.57 2.07 2.32
N ALA A 139 -11.30 1.61 1.09
CA ALA A 139 -12.25 0.82 0.31
C ALA A 139 -12.52 -0.56 0.92
N HIS A 140 -11.46 -1.26 1.39
CA HIS A 140 -11.61 -2.53 2.09
C HIS A 140 -12.38 -2.37 3.40
N LYS A 141 -12.07 -1.36 4.21
CA LYS A 141 -12.83 -1.06 5.42
C LYS A 141 -14.29 -0.75 5.14
N ARG A 142 -14.59 0.00 4.08
CA ARG A 142 -15.96 0.32 3.65
C ARG A 142 -16.71 -0.93 3.19
N ALA A 143 -16.03 -1.83 2.46
CA ALA A 143 -16.66 -3.01 1.87
C ALA A 143 -16.71 -4.21 2.82
N PHE A 144 -15.67 -4.43 3.63
CA PHE A 144 -15.50 -5.64 4.43
C PHE A 144 -15.48 -5.38 5.95
N GLY A 145 -15.58 -4.12 6.37
CA GLY A 145 -15.46 -3.74 7.78
C GLY A 145 -14.02 -3.76 8.32
N SER A 146 -13.06 -4.26 7.55
CA SER A 146 -11.65 -4.36 7.93
C SER A 146 -10.70 -4.09 6.77
N ASP A 147 -9.44 -3.77 7.08
CA ASP A 147 -8.36 -3.66 6.11
C ASP A 147 -7.86 -5.06 5.74
N THR A 148 -8.55 -5.71 4.81
CA THR A 148 -8.33 -7.11 4.43
C THR A 148 -8.19 -7.23 2.92
N VAL A 149 -7.14 -7.94 2.46
CA VAL A 149 -6.96 -8.33 1.06
C VAL A 149 -7.39 -9.79 0.91
N PRO A 150 -8.47 -10.08 0.15
CA PRO A 150 -9.07 -11.42 0.14
C PRO A 150 -8.36 -12.44 -0.76
N CYS A 151 -7.25 -12.10 -1.40
CA CYS A 151 -6.50 -12.96 -2.30
C CYS A 151 -5.07 -13.21 -1.82
N SER A 152 -4.48 -14.32 -2.25
CA SER A 152 -3.07 -14.68 -2.08
C SER A 152 -2.31 -14.69 -3.43
N TYR A 153 -0.98 -14.85 -3.39
CA TYR A 153 -0.20 -14.98 -4.63
C TYR A 153 -0.50 -16.28 -5.38
N GLU A 154 -0.85 -17.34 -4.66
CA GLU A 154 -1.22 -18.63 -5.23
C GLU A 154 -2.51 -18.54 -6.04
N ASP A 155 -3.44 -17.65 -5.67
CA ASP A 155 -4.67 -17.40 -6.41
C ASP A 155 -4.40 -16.87 -7.82
N LEU A 156 -3.34 -16.05 -8.00
CA LEU A 156 -2.93 -15.56 -9.32
C LEU A 156 -2.50 -16.68 -10.27
N GLU A 157 -2.02 -17.80 -9.72
CA GLU A 157 -1.60 -18.97 -10.49
C GLU A 157 -2.79 -19.90 -10.84
N GLN A 158 -3.94 -19.71 -10.17
CA GLN A 158 -5.13 -20.54 -10.29
C GLN A 158 -6.31 -19.85 -10.97
N THR A 159 -6.23 -18.54 -11.17
CA THR A 159 -7.29 -17.76 -11.84
C THR A 159 -7.36 -18.08 -13.34
N ASP A 160 -8.55 -18.04 -13.93
CA ASP A 160 -8.75 -18.22 -15.37
C ASP A 160 -8.81 -16.89 -16.13
N LEU A 161 -9.19 -15.81 -15.42
CA LEU A 161 -9.12 -14.44 -15.92
C LEU A 161 -8.41 -13.55 -14.90
N LEU A 162 -7.27 -12.99 -15.30
CA LEU A 162 -6.58 -11.95 -14.55
C LEU A 162 -6.81 -10.60 -15.21
N VAL A 163 -7.44 -9.69 -14.47
CA VAL A 163 -7.60 -8.27 -14.87
C VAL A 163 -6.61 -7.44 -14.08
N ILE A 164 -5.67 -6.76 -14.77
CA ILE A 164 -4.65 -5.91 -14.15
C ILE A 164 -5.02 -4.45 -14.40
N VAL A 165 -5.26 -3.68 -13.33
CA VAL A 165 -5.78 -2.31 -13.42
C VAL A 165 -4.81 -1.32 -12.77
N GLY A 166 -4.36 -0.33 -13.55
CA GLY A 166 -3.51 0.74 -13.03
C GLY A 166 -2.23 0.23 -12.35
N SER A 167 -1.65 -0.84 -12.91
CA SER A 167 -0.46 -1.50 -12.37
C SER A 167 0.52 -1.87 -13.48
N ASN A 168 1.70 -1.23 -13.48
CA ASN A 168 2.83 -1.70 -14.28
C ASN A 168 3.55 -2.83 -13.53
N THR A 169 2.87 -3.98 -13.39
CA THR A 169 3.31 -5.12 -12.57
C THR A 169 4.67 -5.65 -13.02
N ALA A 170 4.96 -5.63 -14.32
CA ALA A 170 6.26 -6.04 -14.86
C ALA A 170 7.44 -5.25 -14.27
N TRP A 171 7.24 -3.99 -13.93
CA TRP A 171 8.31 -3.13 -13.39
C TRP A 171 8.21 -2.92 -11.87
N CYS A 172 6.99 -2.79 -11.35
CA CYS A 172 6.78 -2.49 -9.92
C CYS A 172 6.82 -3.74 -9.04
N HIS A 173 6.41 -4.90 -9.59
CA HIS A 173 6.38 -6.19 -8.90
C HIS A 173 6.98 -7.31 -9.79
N PRO A 174 8.26 -7.20 -10.17
CA PRO A 174 8.80 -8.03 -11.27
C PRO A 174 8.71 -9.53 -11.01
N VAL A 175 8.95 -9.97 -9.77
CA VAL A 175 8.91 -11.39 -9.43
C VAL A 175 7.47 -11.92 -9.44
N LEU A 176 6.50 -11.11 -9.01
CA LEU A 176 5.09 -11.47 -9.13
C LEU A 176 4.67 -11.58 -10.60
N PHE A 177 5.14 -10.65 -11.44
CA PHE A 177 4.92 -10.72 -12.89
C PHE A 177 5.55 -11.97 -13.53
N GLN A 178 6.74 -12.40 -13.08
CA GLN A 178 7.34 -13.68 -13.51
C GLN A 178 6.44 -14.87 -13.15
N ARG A 179 5.84 -14.89 -11.94
CA ARG A 179 4.89 -15.94 -11.51
C ARG A 179 3.64 -15.94 -12.39
N ILE A 180 3.05 -14.79 -12.66
CA ILE A 180 1.88 -14.64 -13.55
C ILE A 180 2.20 -15.12 -14.96
N THR A 181 3.35 -14.72 -15.50
CA THR A 181 3.80 -15.13 -16.85
C THR A 181 3.96 -16.66 -16.93
N GLN A 182 4.59 -17.25 -15.92
CA GLN A 182 4.76 -18.71 -15.86
C GLN A 182 3.41 -19.44 -15.72
N ALA A 183 2.49 -18.90 -14.91
CA ALA A 183 1.14 -19.46 -14.78
C ALA A 183 0.39 -19.46 -16.11
N LYS A 184 0.46 -18.35 -16.87
CA LYS A 184 -0.14 -18.25 -18.21
C LYS A 184 0.50 -19.21 -19.20
N GLN A 185 1.82 -19.40 -19.16
CA GLN A 185 2.52 -20.39 -20.02
C GLN A 185 2.08 -21.81 -19.71
N ASN A 186 1.93 -22.17 -18.45
CA ASN A 186 1.48 -23.48 -17.99
C ASN A 186 -0.01 -23.71 -18.26
N ARG A 187 -0.80 -22.64 -18.36
CA ARG A 187 -2.26 -22.64 -18.56
C ARG A 187 -2.63 -21.72 -19.72
N PRO A 188 -2.44 -22.14 -21.01
CA PRO A 188 -2.63 -21.29 -22.20
C PRO A 188 -4.04 -20.71 -22.33
N ASN A 189 -5.05 -21.32 -21.71
CA ASN A 189 -6.42 -20.84 -21.69
C ASN A 189 -6.66 -19.66 -20.72
N MET A 190 -5.73 -19.43 -19.76
CA MET A 190 -5.79 -18.27 -18.86
C MET A 190 -5.77 -16.98 -19.69
N LYS A 191 -6.74 -16.10 -19.44
CA LYS A 191 -6.83 -14.80 -20.08
C LYS A 191 -6.28 -13.70 -19.19
N VAL A 192 -5.64 -12.72 -19.82
CA VAL A 192 -5.12 -11.53 -19.14
C VAL A 192 -5.65 -10.28 -19.81
N VAL A 193 -6.32 -9.42 -19.06
CA VAL A 193 -6.78 -8.10 -19.47
C VAL A 193 -5.95 -7.06 -18.73
N VAL A 194 -5.36 -6.11 -19.45
CA VAL A 194 -4.63 -4.98 -18.86
C VAL A 194 -5.41 -3.70 -19.11
N ILE A 195 -5.74 -2.99 -18.04
CA ILE A 195 -6.45 -1.72 -18.02
C ILE A 195 -5.48 -0.64 -17.55
N ASP A 196 -4.87 0.07 -18.47
CA ASP A 196 -3.87 1.10 -18.23
C ASP A 196 -3.84 2.07 -19.41
N PRO A 197 -3.81 3.39 -19.22
CA PRO A 197 -3.70 4.35 -20.33
C PRO A 197 -2.44 4.15 -21.18
N ARG A 198 -1.40 3.53 -20.62
CA ARG A 198 -0.15 3.24 -21.34
C ARG A 198 -0.03 1.75 -21.68
N LYS A 199 0.47 1.46 -22.86
CA LYS A 199 0.92 0.12 -23.22
C LYS A 199 2.31 -0.11 -22.62
N THR A 200 2.35 -0.65 -21.40
CA THR A 200 3.59 -0.97 -20.67
C THR A 200 4.03 -2.41 -20.94
N ALA A 201 5.23 -2.81 -20.47
CA ALA A 201 5.70 -4.19 -20.54
C ALA A 201 4.73 -5.21 -19.90
N THR A 202 3.85 -4.78 -19.00
CA THR A 202 2.79 -5.64 -18.46
C THR A 202 1.82 -6.13 -19.56
N CYS A 203 1.67 -5.37 -20.65
CA CYS A 203 0.83 -5.73 -21.79
C CYS A 203 1.42 -6.85 -22.67
N ASP A 204 2.68 -7.25 -22.49
CA ASP A 204 3.31 -8.29 -23.30
C ASP A 204 2.63 -9.65 -23.16
N ILE A 205 1.92 -9.89 -22.05
CA ILE A 205 1.14 -11.10 -21.79
C ILE A 205 -0.38 -10.90 -21.96
N ALA A 206 -0.83 -9.70 -22.34
CA ALA A 206 -2.25 -9.36 -22.38
C ALA A 206 -2.94 -9.96 -23.63
N ASP A 207 -4.12 -10.57 -23.42
CA ASP A 207 -5.06 -10.93 -24.49
C ASP A 207 -5.93 -9.73 -24.91
N LEU A 208 -6.10 -8.75 -24.01
CA LEU A 208 -6.82 -7.50 -24.24
C LEU A 208 -6.17 -6.36 -23.46
N HIS A 209 -5.88 -5.26 -24.15
CA HIS A 209 -5.42 -4.01 -23.55
C HIS A 209 -6.50 -2.94 -23.70
N LEU A 210 -6.89 -2.32 -22.59
CA LEU A 210 -7.88 -1.24 -22.55
C LEU A 210 -7.17 0.07 -22.14
N PRO A 211 -6.79 0.92 -23.12
CA PRO A 211 -6.10 2.19 -22.86
C PRO A 211 -7.11 3.29 -22.46
N LEU A 212 -7.80 3.09 -21.34
CA LEU A 212 -8.84 4.02 -20.89
C LEU A 212 -8.27 5.40 -20.56
N ARG A 213 -9.11 6.43 -20.68
CA ARG A 213 -8.80 7.78 -20.23
C ARG A 213 -8.42 7.77 -18.73
N PRO A 214 -7.30 8.44 -18.34
CA PRO A 214 -6.91 8.54 -16.93
C PRO A 214 -8.05 9.03 -16.04
N GLY A 215 -8.29 8.32 -14.95
CA GLY A 215 -9.35 8.64 -13.99
C GLY A 215 -10.71 8.02 -14.26
N ALA A 216 -10.90 7.34 -15.38
CA ALA A 216 -12.20 6.80 -15.81
C ALA A 216 -12.52 5.39 -15.28
N ASP A 217 -11.66 4.80 -14.46
CA ASP A 217 -11.80 3.43 -13.93
C ASP A 217 -13.18 3.17 -13.30
N ALA A 218 -13.69 4.11 -12.50
CA ALA A 218 -14.98 3.95 -11.83
C ALA A 218 -16.15 3.80 -12.85
N PHE A 219 -16.11 4.50 -13.98
CA PHE A 219 -17.14 4.35 -15.02
C PHE A 219 -17.11 2.96 -15.64
N LEU A 220 -15.90 2.42 -15.90
CA LEU A 220 -15.76 1.09 -16.48
C LEU A 220 -16.32 0.00 -15.54
N PHE A 221 -15.99 0.04 -14.25
CA PHE A 221 -16.44 -0.97 -13.30
C PHE A 221 -17.90 -0.78 -12.86
N ASN A 222 -18.40 0.45 -12.76
CA ASN A 222 -19.83 0.71 -12.56
C ASN A 222 -20.66 0.20 -13.74
N GLY A 223 -20.18 0.39 -14.98
CA GLY A 223 -20.81 -0.17 -16.15
C GLY A 223 -20.78 -1.71 -16.18
N LEU A 224 -19.70 -2.31 -15.71
CA LEU A 224 -19.60 -3.76 -15.53
C LEU A 224 -20.64 -4.25 -14.52
N LEU A 225 -20.82 -3.57 -13.38
CA LEU A 225 -21.82 -3.92 -12.38
C LEU A 225 -23.23 -3.92 -12.97
N ASN A 226 -23.58 -2.89 -13.77
CA ASN A 226 -24.85 -2.82 -14.48
C ASN A 226 -24.99 -3.93 -15.53
N TYR A 227 -23.94 -4.21 -16.29
CA TYR A 227 -23.90 -5.29 -17.27
C TYR A 227 -24.16 -6.64 -16.62
N LEU A 228 -23.48 -6.96 -15.51
CA LEU A 228 -23.67 -8.19 -14.76
C LEU A 228 -25.13 -8.37 -14.30
N LYS A 229 -25.77 -7.29 -13.82
CA LYS A 229 -27.18 -7.30 -13.43
C LYS A 229 -28.11 -7.51 -14.64
N GLN A 230 -27.86 -6.84 -15.76
CA GLN A 230 -28.70 -6.92 -16.96
C GLN A 230 -28.62 -8.28 -17.66
N HIS A 231 -27.52 -9.02 -17.47
CA HIS A 231 -27.29 -10.33 -18.09
C HIS A 231 -27.43 -11.51 -17.11
N ASP A 232 -28.10 -11.31 -15.96
CA ASP A 232 -28.37 -12.34 -14.94
C ASP A 232 -27.10 -13.06 -14.43
N CYS A 233 -25.98 -12.33 -14.35
CA CYS A 233 -24.68 -12.82 -13.85
C CYS A 233 -24.45 -12.53 -12.36
N VAL A 234 -25.49 -12.10 -11.64
CA VAL A 234 -25.44 -11.77 -10.21
C VAL A 234 -25.72 -13.01 -9.37
N ASP A 235 -24.89 -13.27 -8.38
CA ASP A 235 -25.12 -14.33 -7.37
C ASP A 235 -26.06 -13.80 -6.28
N TRP A 236 -27.37 -13.92 -6.51
CA TRP A 236 -28.40 -13.45 -5.59
C TRP A 236 -28.34 -14.14 -4.24
N HIS A 237 -28.00 -15.42 -4.20
CA HIS A 237 -27.89 -16.18 -2.96
C HIS A 237 -26.75 -15.63 -2.08
N TYR A 238 -25.59 -15.36 -2.69
CA TYR A 238 -24.48 -14.75 -2.00
C TYR A 238 -24.81 -13.32 -1.50
N LEU A 239 -25.48 -12.52 -2.35
CA LEU A 239 -25.87 -11.16 -1.98
C LEU A 239 -26.82 -11.12 -0.79
N GLU A 240 -27.81 -11.98 -0.75
CA GLU A 240 -28.80 -12.06 0.34
C GLU A 240 -28.17 -12.44 1.68
N GLN A 241 -27.12 -13.27 1.65
CA GLN A 241 -26.48 -13.76 2.88
C GLN A 241 -25.34 -12.88 3.38
N HIS A 242 -24.65 -12.15 2.49
CA HIS A 242 -23.34 -11.57 2.82
C HIS A 242 -23.21 -10.10 2.44
N VAL A 243 -24.16 -9.49 1.73
CA VAL A 243 -23.99 -8.14 1.20
C VAL A 243 -25.16 -7.22 1.54
N GLU A 244 -24.84 -6.08 2.11
CA GLU A 244 -25.77 -4.99 2.32
C GLU A 244 -25.57 -3.88 1.27
N GLY A 245 -26.64 -3.14 0.93
CA GLY A 245 -26.56 -1.94 0.10
C GLY A 245 -26.39 -2.18 -1.39
N PHE A 246 -26.55 -3.40 -1.92
CA PHE A 246 -26.40 -3.70 -3.35
C PHE A 246 -27.30 -2.84 -4.23
N ALA A 247 -28.57 -2.68 -3.88
CA ALA A 247 -29.53 -1.88 -4.66
C ALA A 247 -29.11 -0.40 -4.76
N SER A 248 -28.59 0.17 -3.67
CA SER A 248 -28.07 1.54 -3.64
C SER A 248 -26.81 1.70 -4.51
N SER A 249 -25.91 0.72 -4.46
CA SER A 249 -24.70 0.70 -5.29
C SER A 249 -25.05 0.60 -6.78
N LEU A 250 -26.03 -0.24 -7.14
CA LEU A 250 -26.50 -0.39 -8.50
C LEU A 250 -27.19 0.88 -9.02
N ASP A 251 -28.03 1.53 -8.20
CA ASP A 251 -28.67 2.81 -8.54
C ASP A 251 -27.61 3.90 -8.80
N SER A 252 -26.60 4.00 -7.94
CA SER A 252 -25.48 4.93 -8.12
C SER A 252 -24.69 4.64 -9.41
N ALA A 253 -24.39 3.38 -9.69
CA ALA A 253 -23.70 2.96 -10.89
C ALA A 253 -24.50 3.28 -12.16
N SER A 254 -25.82 3.08 -12.13
CA SER A 254 -26.72 3.33 -13.26
C SER A 254 -26.81 4.80 -13.66
N LYS A 255 -26.63 5.72 -12.73
CA LYS A 255 -26.63 7.17 -13.01
C LYS A 255 -25.46 7.61 -13.89
N THR A 256 -24.34 6.92 -13.77
CA THR A 256 -23.08 7.32 -14.42
C THR A 256 -22.63 6.38 -15.54
N ALA A 257 -23.09 5.12 -15.55
CA ALA A 257 -22.59 4.07 -16.44
C ALA A 257 -23.70 3.05 -16.78
N ALA A 258 -24.86 3.54 -17.27
CA ALA A 258 -26.06 2.72 -17.50
C ALA A 258 -25.90 1.67 -18.61
N ASN A 259 -25.07 1.93 -19.61
CA ASN A 259 -24.90 1.06 -20.78
C ASN A 259 -23.52 1.21 -21.42
N ILE A 260 -23.17 0.28 -22.30
CA ILE A 260 -21.89 0.23 -23.01
C ILE A 260 -21.58 1.52 -23.78
N PRO A 261 -22.49 2.12 -24.58
CA PRO A 261 -22.22 3.37 -25.29
C PRO A 261 -21.88 4.54 -24.35
N GLN A 262 -22.51 4.62 -23.19
CA GLN A 262 -22.20 5.66 -22.21
C GLN A 262 -20.81 5.43 -21.59
N VAL A 263 -20.49 4.21 -21.21
CA VAL A 263 -19.17 3.84 -20.68
C VAL A 263 -18.06 4.11 -21.71
N ALA A 264 -18.27 3.69 -22.95
CA ALA A 264 -17.30 3.92 -24.04
C ALA A 264 -16.96 5.41 -24.21
N ARG A 265 -17.97 6.28 -24.22
CA ARG A 265 -17.75 7.74 -24.27
C ARG A 265 -16.99 8.29 -23.07
N GLN A 266 -17.27 7.79 -21.86
CA GLN A 266 -16.63 8.31 -20.63
C GLN A 266 -15.22 7.80 -20.45
N THR A 267 -14.93 6.59 -20.93
CA THR A 267 -13.63 5.94 -20.81
C THR A 267 -12.72 6.18 -22.03
N GLU A 268 -13.27 6.71 -23.14
CA GLU A 268 -12.61 6.84 -24.45
C GLU A 268 -12.19 5.49 -25.05
N LEU A 269 -12.86 4.41 -24.65
CA LEU A 269 -12.70 3.07 -25.23
C LEU A 269 -13.70 2.84 -26.35
N SER A 270 -13.42 1.87 -27.24
CA SER A 270 -14.43 1.39 -28.19
C SER A 270 -15.55 0.61 -27.48
N GLU A 271 -16.78 0.67 -28.02
CA GLU A 271 -17.89 -0.13 -27.51
C GLU A 271 -17.60 -1.64 -27.59
N GLU A 272 -16.87 -2.06 -28.64
CA GLU A 272 -16.44 -3.45 -28.85
C GLU A 272 -15.50 -3.93 -27.73
N ASP A 273 -14.50 -3.13 -27.37
CA ASP A 273 -13.54 -3.48 -26.31
C ASP A 273 -14.21 -3.52 -24.95
N VAL A 274 -15.11 -2.58 -24.64
CA VAL A 274 -15.91 -2.59 -23.42
C VAL A 274 -16.78 -3.84 -23.35
N ALA A 275 -17.48 -4.16 -24.45
CA ALA A 275 -18.34 -5.36 -24.54
C ALA A 275 -17.52 -6.64 -24.34
N LYS A 276 -16.38 -6.75 -25.01
CA LYS A 276 -15.47 -7.89 -24.91
C LYS A 276 -14.97 -8.10 -23.49
N PHE A 277 -14.54 -7.04 -22.82
CA PHE A 277 -14.12 -7.11 -21.40
C PHE A 277 -15.27 -7.59 -20.50
N TYR A 278 -16.46 -7.02 -20.66
CA TYR A 278 -17.63 -7.38 -19.86
C TYR A 278 -18.04 -8.83 -20.05
N GLN A 279 -18.04 -9.32 -21.29
CA GLN A 279 -18.30 -10.72 -21.62
C GLN A 279 -17.27 -11.65 -20.98
N LEU A 280 -15.98 -11.32 -21.07
CA LEU A 280 -14.92 -12.11 -20.44
C LEU A 280 -15.11 -12.19 -18.92
N PHE A 281 -15.38 -11.06 -18.27
CA PHE A 281 -15.60 -11.03 -16.83
C PHE A 281 -16.85 -11.80 -16.42
N ALA A 282 -17.97 -11.65 -17.15
CA ALA A 282 -19.24 -12.32 -16.87
C ALA A 282 -19.16 -13.84 -17.06
N SER A 283 -18.48 -14.31 -18.11
CA SER A 283 -18.42 -15.72 -18.49
C SER A 283 -17.32 -16.52 -17.79
N THR A 284 -16.39 -15.86 -17.08
CA THR A 284 -15.26 -16.55 -16.41
C THR A 284 -15.48 -16.55 -14.91
N GLU A 285 -15.64 -17.73 -14.33
CA GLU A 285 -15.88 -17.87 -12.89
C GLU A 285 -14.67 -17.45 -12.06
N LYS A 286 -13.51 -18.08 -12.30
CA LYS A 286 -12.28 -17.77 -11.59
C LYS A 286 -11.64 -16.50 -12.15
N THR A 287 -12.04 -15.36 -11.58
CA THR A 287 -11.58 -14.04 -11.99
C THR A 287 -10.95 -13.29 -10.83
N ILE A 288 -9.73 -12.78 -11.03
CA ILE A 288 -9.06 -11.84 -10.13
C ILE A 288 -8.96 -10.49 -10.82
N THR A 289 -9.25 -9.43 -10.09
CA THR A 289 -8.91 -8.06 -10.48
C THR A 289 -7.79 -7.55 -9.57
N LEU A 290 -6.58 -7.55 -10.10
CA LEU A 290 -5.37 -7.02 -9.45
C LEU A 290 -5.24 -5.53 -9.75
N PHE A 291 -5.09 -4.68 -8.73
CA PHE A 291 -4.98 -3.24 -8.90
C PHE A 291 -3.92 -2.63 -7.97
N SER A 292 -3.39 -1.47 -8.38
CA SER A 292 -2.32 -0.79 -7.65
C SER A 292 -2.47 0.74 -7.74
N GLN A 293 -1.36 1.48 -7.81
CA GLN A 293 -1.30 2.93 -7.65
C GLN A 293 -2.12 3.72 -8.68
N GLY A 294 -2.28 3.25 -9.90
CA GLY A 294 -3.11 3.91 -10.92
C GLY A 294 -4.58 4.03 -10.52
N VAL A 295 -5.07 3.10 -9.68
CA VAL A 295 -6.38 3.16 -9.04
C VAL A 295 -6.31 3.96 -7.75
N ASN A 296 -5.32 3.65 -6.89
CA ASN A 296 -5.23 4.15 -5.51
C ASN A 296 -4.89 5.65 -5.43
N GLN A 297 -3.93 6.12 -6.23
CA GLN A 297 -3.42 7.50 -6.17
C GLN A 297 -4.30 8.46 -6.98
N SER A 298 -5.52 8.65 -6.51
CA SER A 298 -6.54 9.49 -7.13
C SER A 298 -7.44 10.10 -6.06
N THR A 299 -7.98 11.28 -6.31
CA THR A 299 -8.99 11.91 -5.44
C THR A 299 -10.27 11.07 -5.31
N SER A 300 -10.55 10.21 -6.28
CA SER A 300 -11.64 9.23 -6.27
C SER A 300 -11.15 7.79 -6.06
N GLY A 301 -9.93 7.59 -5.55
CA GLY A 301 -9.30 6.27 -5.44
C GLY A 301 -10.12 5.27 -4.63
N THR A 302 -10.71 5.68 -3.50
CA THR A 302 -11.57 4.82 -2.68
C THR A 302 -12.79 4.33 -3.47
N ASP A 303 -13.43 5.20 -4.23
CA ASP A 303 -14.63 4.85 -5.02
C ASP A 303 -14.27 3.96 -6.21
N LYS A 304 -13.12 4.16 -6.84
CA LYS A 304 -12.59 3.26 -7.88
C LYS A 304 -12.34 1.86 -7.34
N CYS A 305 -11.69 1.76 -6.17
CA CYS A 305 -11.48 0.46 -5.50
C CYS A 305 -12.81 -0.21 -5.17
N ASN A 306 -13.78 0.54 -4.64
CA ASN A 306 -15.10 -0.01 -4.33
C ASN A 306 -15.86 -0.44 -5.59
N ALA A 307 -15.76 0.28 -6.70
CA ALA A 307 -16.38 -0.14 -7.97
C ALA A 307 -15.83 -1.51 -8.43
N ILE A 308 -14.53 -1.76 -8.27
CA ILE A 308 -13.91 -3.08 -8.53
C ILE A 308 -14.47 -4.12 -7.54
N ILE A 309 -14.43 -3.84 -6.24
CA ILE A 309 -14.89 -4.76 -5.19
C ILE A 309 -16.36 -5.13 -5.39
N ASN A 310 -17.21 -4.17 -5.74
CA ASN A 310 -18.64 -4.37 -5.95
C ASN A 310 -18.94 -5.40 -7.07
N CYS A 311 -18.15 -5.43 -8.14
CA CYS A 311 -18.29 -6.44 -9.19
C CYS A 311 -18.01 -7.86 -8.68
N HIS A 312 -17.01 -8.01 -7.81
CA HIS A 312 -16.69 -9.30 -7.19
C HIS A 312 -17.70 -9.71 -6.12
N LEU A 313 -18.22 -8.77 -5.33
CA LEU A 313 -19.32 -9.03 -4.39
C LEU A 313 -20.59 -9.44 -5.14
N ALA A 314 -20.95 -8.74 -6.22
CA ALA A 314 -22.15 -9.06 -7.02
C ALA A 314 -22.11 -10.47 -7.63
N THR A 315 -20.92 -11.02 -7.85
CA THR A 315 -20.72 -12.34 -8.46
C THR A 315 -20.26 -13.42 -7.47
N GLY A 316 -20.32 -13.13 -6.16
CA GLY A 316 -19.95 -14.08 -5.10
C GLY A 316 -18.48 -14.54 -5.15
N ARG A 317 -17.58 -13.70 -5.64
CA ARG A 317 -16.17 -14.03 -5.89
C ARG A 317 -15.24 -13.54 -4.78
N ILE A 318 -15.63 -13.72 -3.54
CA ILE A 318 -14.83 -13.35 -2.36
C ILE A 318 -14.52 -14.59 -1.52
N GLY A 319 -13.26 -14.74 -1.11
CA GLY A 319 -12.83 -15.85 -0.25
C GLY A 319 -12.80 -17.21 -0.95
N LYS A 320 -12.74 -17.22 -2.27
CA LYS A 320 -12.66 -18.44 -3.10
C LYS A 320 -11.35 -18.47 -3.87
N VAL A 321 -10.79 -19.65 -4.06
CA VAL A 321 -9.51 -19.87 -4.74
C VAL A 321 -9.54 -19.32 -6.18
N GLY A 322 -8.57 -18.48 -6.52
CA GLY A 322 -8.44 -17.89 -7.84
C GLY A 322 -9.45 -16.78 -8.17
N MET A 323 -10.12 -16.22 -7.15
CA MET A 323 -11.16 -15.22 -7.32
C MET A 323 -11.02 -14.05 -6.35
N GLY A 324 -11.36 -12.84 -6.79
CA GLY A 324 -11.52 -11.68 -5.91
C GLY A 324 -10.77 -10.43 -6.35
N PRO A 325 -10.99 -9.31 -5.63
CA PRO A 325 -10.22 -8.08 -5.80
C PRO A 325 -8.89 -8.20 -5.08
N PHE A 326 -7.79 -7.89 -5.76
CA PHE A 326 -6.44 -8.03 -5.22
C PHE A 326 -5.69 -6.70 -5.28
N SER A 327 -5.70 -5.95 -4.18
CA SER A 327 -4.87 -4.75 -4.05
C SER A 327 -3.43 -5.14 -3.73
N ILE A 328 -2.47 -4.65 -4.53
CA ILE A 328 -1.04 -4.86 -4.29
C ILE A 328 -0.34 -3.52 -4.03
N THR A 329 0.54 -3.51 -3.00
CA THR A 329 1.31 -2.32 -2.64
C THR A 329 2.70 -2.32 -3.29
N GLY A 330 3.24 -1.12 -3.56
CA GLY A 330 4.61 -0.98 -4.05
C GLY A 330 5.67 -1.06 -2.95
N GLN A 331 5.36 -0.61 -1.75
CA GLN A 331 6.31 -0.55 -0.64
C GLN A 331 6.43 -1.91 0.08
N PRO A 332 7.65 -2.28 0.52
CA PRO A 332 7.92 -3.62 1.05
C PRO A 332 7.21 -3.92 2.37
N ASN A 333 6.94 -2.92 3.21
CA ASN A 333 6.34 -3.10 4.53
C ASN A 333 5.23 -2.10 4.88
N ALA A 334 4.50 -1.61 3.89
CA ALA A 334 3.34 -0.75 4.15
C ALA A 334 2.25 -1.48 4.95
N MET A 335 2.09 -2.79 4.74
CA MET A 335 1.14 -3.61 5.50
C MET A 335 1.56 -3.76 6.96
N GLY A 336 2.82 -4.14 7.24
CA GLY A 336 3.33 -4.24 8.61
C GLY A 336 3.19 -2.94 9.39
N GLY A 337 3.42 -1.78 8.74
CA GLY A 337 3.17 -0.48 9.35
C GLY A 337 1.71 -0.27 9.76
N ARG A 338 0.74 -0.72 8.95
CA ARG A 338 -0.69 -0.66 9.31
C ARG A 338 -1.06 -1.64 10.43
N GLU A 339 -0.47 -2.84 10.42
CA GLU A 339 -0.66 -3.85 11.48
C GLU A 339 -0.34 -3.28 12.88
N VAL A 340 0.74 -2.51 12.99
CA VAL A 340 1.18 -1.93 14.27
C VAL A 340 0.69 -0.51 14.52
N GLY A 341 -0.19 0.03 13.66
CA GLY A 341 -0.83 1.32 13.88
C GLY A 341 -0.04 2.54 13.43
N GLY A 342 0.87 2.39 12.46
CA GLY A 342 1.75 3.46 11.97
C GLY A 342 1.08 4.58 11.15
N LEU A 343 -0.26 4.67 11.16
CA LEU A 343 -1.03 5.78 10.56
C LEU A 343 -1.63 6.66 11.66
N SER A 344 -1.75 7.96 11.40
CA SER A 344 -2.21 8.97 12.37
C SER A 344 -3.60 8.72 12.97
N ASN A 345 -4.44 7.95 12.28
CA ASN A 345 -5.85 7.78 12.61
C ASN A 345 -6.22 6.36 13.11
N GLN A 346 -5.24 5.55 13.51
CA GLN A 346 -5.49 4.20 14.04
C GLN A 346 -4.52 3.84 15.17
N LEU A 347 -4.89 2.85 15.97
CA LEU A 347 -4.02 2.23 16.97
C LEU A 347 -3.42 0.92 16.43
N ALA A 348 -2.53 0.28 17.19
CA ALA A 348 -1.96 -1.02 16.83
C ALA A 348 -3.05 -2.09 16.69
N ALA A 349 -2.76 -3.14 15.90
CA ALA A 349 -3.66 -4.25 15.60
C ALA A 349 -5.00 -3.79 14.98
N HIS A 350 -4.94 -2.80 14.08
CA HIS A 350 -6.10 -2.20 13.41
C HIS A 350 -7.17 -1.61 14.33
N MET A 351 -6.86 -1.43 15.61
CA MET A 351 -7.79 -0.82 16.57
C MET A 351 -8.04 0.66 16.22
N GLU A 352 -9.26 1.10 16.49
CA GLU A 352 -9.70 2.47 16.22
C GLU A 352 -9.42 3.37 17.43
N ILE A 353 -8.97 4.59 17.16
CA ILE A 353 -8.49 5.52 18.19
C ILE A 353 -9.64 6.12 19.02
N ASP A 354 -10.83 6.18 18.44
CA ASP A 354 -12.05 6.76 19.02
C ASP A 354 -12.90 5.75 19.81
N LYS A 355 -12.51 4.46 19.82
CA LYS A 355 -13.24 3.42 20.58
C LYS A 355 -12.67 3.25 21.99
N PRO A 356 -13.46 3.52 23.06
CA PRO A 356 -13.00 3.42 24.44
C PRO A 356 -12.40 2.06 24.79
N GLU A 357 -13.02 0.97 24.33
CA GLU A 357 -12.58 -0.40 24.62
C GLU A 357 -11.23 -0.73 23.97
N HIS A 358 -10.94 -0.15 22.77
CA HIS A 358 -9.65 -0.30 22.13
C HIS A 358 -8.57 0.49 22.86
N HIS A 359 -8.92 1.70 23.30
CA HIS A 359 -8.04 2.57 24.06
C HIS A 359 -7.66 1.92 25.40
N GLU A 360 -8.63 1.41 26.16
CA GLU A 360 -8.40 0.73 27.43
C GLU A 360 -7.48 -0.50 27.26
N ARG A 361 -7.77 -1.33 26.23
CA ARG A 361 -6.98 -2.52 25.92
C ARG A 361 -5.53 -2.19 25.65
N LEU A 362 -5.27 -1.19 24.81
CA LEU A 362 -3.92 -0.83 24.41
C LEU A 362 -3.15 -0.09 25.51
N SER A 363 -3.81 0.81 26.26
CA SER A 363 -3.22 1.49 27.42
C SER A 363 -2.75 0.49 28.46
N ARG A 364 -3.56 -0.53 28.76
CA ARG A 364 -3.18 -1.62 29.66
C ARG A 364 -2.02 -2.45 29.11
N PHE A 365 -2.03 -2.79 27.81
CA PHE A 365 -0.98 -3.59 27.18
C PHE A 365 0.37 -2.85 27.13
N TRP A 366 0.35 -1.54 26.84
CA TRP A 366 1.56 -0.71 26.82
C TRP A 366 1.96 -0.17 28.20
N ASN A 367 1.13 -0.37 29.19
CA ASN A 367 1.30 0.16 30.55
C ASN A 367 1.52 1.68 30.54
N THR A 368 0.59 2.42 29.93
CA THR A 368 0.63 3.87 29.81
C THR A 368 -0.73 4.50 30.09
N ASP A 369 -0.71 5.69 30.69
CA ASP A 369 -1.86 6.56 30.90
C ASP A 369 -1.92 7.72 29.88
N ARG A 370 -0.90 7.81 29.00
CA ARG A 370 -0.73 8.90 28.03
C ARG A 370 -1.20 8.55 26.62
N LEU A 371 -1.82 7.40 26.40
CA LEU A 371 -2.26 7.00 25.06
C LEU A 371 -3.13 8.08 24.44
N THR A 372 -2.75 8.55 23.23
CA THR A 372 -3.51 9.60 22.53
C THR A 372 -4.98 9.19 22.33
N LYS A 373 -5.90 10.16 22.49
CA LYS A 373 -7.35 9.97 22.30
C LYS A 373 -7.86 10.54 20.98
N THR A 374 -6.99 11.22 20.24
CA THR A 374 -7.33 11.92 19.00
C THR A 374 -6.45 11.49 17.87
N ALA A 375 -7.01 11.46 16.66
CA ALA A 375 -6.24 11.25 15.45
C ALA A 375 -5.29 12.44 15.21
N GLY A 376 -4.08 12.15 14.75
CA GLY A 376 -3.14 13.17 14.31
C GLY A 376 -3.38 13.62 12.87
N HIS A 377 -2.53 14.53 12.40
CA HIS A 377 -2.54 15.01 11.03
C HIS A 377 -2.15 13.91 10.04
N LYS A 378 -2.84 13.87 8.89
CA LYS A 378 -2.39 13.07 7.74
C LYS A 378 -1.20 13.74 7.06
N THR A 379 -0.51 13.03 6.17
CA THR A 379 0.75 13.47 5.56
C THR A 379 0.75 14.93 5.09
N ILE A 380 -0.18 15.33 4.24
CA ILE A 380 -0.21 16.71 3.69
C ILE A 380 -0.49 17.72 4.79
N GLU A 381 -1.50 17.45 5.62
CA GLU A 381 -1.91 18.29 6.75
C GLU A 381 -0.78 18.44 7.79
N MET A 382 0.03 17.38 8.01
CA MET A 382 1.19 17.39 8.90
C MET A 382 2.25 18.40 8.43
N PHE A 383 2.63 18.38 7.16
CA PHE A 383 3.61 19.34 6.64
C PHE A 383 3.06 20.76 6.54
N GLN A 384 1.76 20.92 6.32
CA GLN A 384 1.10 22.23 6.44
C GLN A 384 1.10 22.75 7.90
N ALA A 385 0.90 21.88 8.88
CA ALA A 385 0.98 22.24 10.30
C ALA A 385 2.42 22.59 10.72
N ILE A 386 3.44 21.95 10.16
CA ILE A 386 4.84 22.33 10.35
C ILE A 386 5.08 23.74 9.76
N GLU A 387 4.60 24.02 8.54
CA GLU A 387 4.77 25.33 7.88
C GLU A 387 4.08 26.46 8.66
N ARG A 388 2.92 26.20 9.28
CA ARG A 388 2.23 27.17 10.15
C ARG A 388 2.90 27.33 11.52
N GLY A 389 3.83 26.45 11.89
CA GLY A 389 4.46 26.44 13.20
C GLY A 389 3.59 25.80 14.30
N ASP A 390 2.55 25.05 13.97
CA ASP A 390 1.78 24.25 14.93
C ASP A 390 2.61 23.04 15.42
N ILE A 391 3.37 22.41 14.50
CA ILE A 391 4.34 21.37 14.79
C ILE A 391 5.74 21.99 14.77
N LYS A 392 6.46 21.85 15.87
CA LYS A 392 7.79 22.41 16.12
C LYS A 392 8.92 21.43 15.87
N ALA A 393 8.65 20.13 16.00
CA ALA A 393 9.64 19.09 15.79
C ALA A 393 9.11 18.01 14.85
N VAL A 394 9.94 17.55 13.92
CA VAL A 394 9.63 16.40 13.06
C VAL A 394 10.81 15.42 13.00
N TRP A 395 10.51 14.14 13.21
CA TRP A 395 11.46 13.05 12.97
C TRP A 395 11.10 12.30 11.70
N ILE A 396 11.97 12.37 10.70
CA ILE A 396 11.84 11.73 9.39
C ILE A 396 12.67 10.45 9.38
N VAL A 397 12.03 9.30 9.13
CA VAL A 397 12.69 7.99 9.17
C VAL A 397 12.62 7.31 7.81
N ALA A 398 13.78 6.97 7.23
CA ALA A 398 13.96 6.18 6.01
C ALA A 398 13.15 6.65 4.79
N THR A 399 12.89 7.95 4.66
CA THR A 399 12.19 8.55 3.49
C THR A 399 12.66 9.97 3.23
N ASN A 400 12.41 10.47 2.02
CA ASN A 400 12.69 11.85 1.64
C ASN A 400 11.38 12.57 1.25
N PRO A 401 10.74 13.32 2.17
CA PRO A 401 9.48 14.00 1.89
C PRO A 401 9.58 15.05 0.78
N VAL A 402 10.73 15.70 0.62
CA VAL A 402 10.93 16.70 -0.45
C VAL A 402 10.82 16.08 -1.85
N VAL A 403 11.15 14.79 -1.99
CA VAL A 403 11.06 14.05 -3.27
C VAL A 403 9.73 13.35 -3.44
N SER A 404 9.15 12.84 -2.34
CA SER A 404 8.02 11.91 -2.40
C SER A 404 6.64 12.55 -2.14
N ILE A 405 6.59 13.78 -1.61
CA ILE A 405 5.33 14.48 -1.34
C ILE A 405 5.07 15.52 -2.44
N PRO A 406 3.80 15.72 -2.87
CA PRO A 406 3.43 16.83 -3.75
C PRO A 406 3.83 18.19 -3.16
N ASP A 407 4.10 19.18 -4.02
CA ASP A 407 4.54 20.52 -3.63
C ASP A 407 5.88 20.54 -2.83
N ALA A 408 6.94 20.12 -3.53
CA ALA A 408 8.29 20.05 -2.94
C ALA A 408 8.76 21.38 -2.32
N ASP A 409 8.33 22.50 -2.86
CA ASP A 409 8.70 23.83 -2.35
C ASP A 409 8.01 24.14 -1.01
N GLN A 410 6.74 23.72 -0.84
CA GLN A 410 6.07 23.81 0.46
C GLN A 410 6.79 22.96 1.50
N ILE A 411 7.16 21.73 1.15
CA ILE A 411 7.88 20.84 2.07
C ILE A 411 9.23 21.43 2.50
N LYS A 412 9.97 22.03 1.57
CA LYS A 412 11.24 22.73 1.89
C LYS A 412 11.01 23.88 2.85
N ARG A 413 9.98 24.73 2.61
CA ARG A 413 9.64 25.84 3.52
C ARG A 413 9.29 25.32 4.92
N ALA A 414 8.43 24.31 5.01
CA ALA A 414 8.04 23.67 6.26
C ALA A 414 9.26 23.18 7.05
N LEU A 415 10.16 22.43 6.40
CA LEU A 415 11.38 21.92 7.07
C LEU A 415 12.35 23.01 7.45
N THR A 416 12.44 24.10 6.68
CA THR A 416 13.31 25.26 7.02
C THR A 416 12.80 26.03 8.23
N GLN A 417 11.48 26.10 8.41
CA GLN A 417 10.85 26.81 9.53
C GLN A 417 10.69 25.95 10.79
N CYS A 418 10.81 24.65 10.65
CA CYS A 418 10.70 23.71 11.77
C CYS A 418 11.87 23.90 12.75
N GLU A 419 11.57 24.03 14.04
CA GLU A 419 12.57 24.28 15.08
C GLU A 419 13.56 23.12 15.25
N LEU A 420 13.07 21.87 15.12
CA LEU A 420 13.87 20.66 15.20
C LEU A 420 13.50 19.68 14.07
N VAL A 421 14.47 19.39 13.21
CA VAL A 421 14.34 18.36 12.17
C VAL A 421 15.35 17.26 12.45
N ILE A 422 14.84 16.04 12.68
CA ILE A 422 15.66 14.84 12.88
C ILE A 422 15.48 13.96 11.64
N VAL A 423 16.58 13.45 11.10
CA VAL A 423 16.58 12.55 9.93
C VAL A 423 17.41 11.31 10.26
N SER A 424 16.82 10.12 10.05
CA SER A 424 17.50 8.83 10.26
C SER A 424 17.11 7.79 9.19
#